data_b22da69f58e5df8c94263d8b961d71cf
#
_entry.id   b22da69f58e5df8c94263d8b961d71cf
#
_cell.length_a   1.000
_cell.length_b   1.000
_cell.length_c   1.000
_cell.angle_alpha   90.00
_cell.angle_beta   90.00
_cell.angle_gamma   90.00
#
_symmetry.space_group_name_H-M   'P 1'
#
loop_
_entity.id
_entity.type
_entity.pdbx_description
1 polymer ?
#
loop_
_entity_poly.entity_id
_entity_poly.type
_entity_poly.pdbx_seq_one_letter_code
_entity_poly.pdbx_strand_id
1 'polypeptide(L)'
;MPQIPANPWTGIAPTTSSILSFINNKEIKDSSIAATVLKVQEKKTQKGNSYAIVKFSDLSGVFELFIFSDVFESNRSILFEGNSLIITIIKNISDDDNRFKKINVKKIVSLKEVINKPIKEITFNTREIKSIENISNLTKENGSTEVKIIFKNDEKKITYKLKNKRKIDRKSLESLKTDEISTLIK
;
A
#
# COMPACT_ATOMS: atom_id res chain seq x y z
N MET A 1 -25.60 -7.11 -6.39
CA MET A 1 -24.62 -6.49 -5.48
C MET A 1 -23.66 -5.67 -6.33
N PRO A 2 -23.46 -4.38 -6.08
CA PRO A 2 -22.53 -3.59 -6.88
C PRO A 2 -21.11 -4.11 -6.62
N GLN A 3 -20.41 -4.49 -7.69
CA GLN A 3 -18.99 -4.82 -7.62
C GLN A 3 -18.23 -3.55 -7.22
N ILE A 4 -17.47 -3.63 -6.13
CA ILE A 4 -16.52 -2.59 -5.75
C ILE A 4 -15.51 -2.48 -6.89
N PRO A 5 -15.36 -1.31 -7.53
CA PRO A 5 -14.41 -1.16 -8.62
C PRO A 5 -13.01 -1.48 -8.10
N ALA A 6 -12.28 -2.29 -8.88
CA ALA A 6 -10.90 -2.62 -8.56
C ALA A 6 -10.10 -1.33 -8.33
N ASN A 7 -9.45 -1.23 -7.18
CA ASN A 7 -8.68 -0.06 -6.79
C ASN A 7 -7.62 0.23 -7.86
N PRO A 8 -7.63 1.41 -8.51
CA PRO A 8 -6.68 1.75 -9.57
C PRO A 8 -5.22 1.88 -9.11
N TRP A 9 -4.97 1.69 -7.80
CA TRP A 9 -3.66 1.79 -7.15
C TRP A 9 -2.96 0.45 -6.91
N THR A 10 -3.36 -0.62 -7.60
CA THR A 10 -2.64 -1.89 -7.56
C THR A 10 -1.20 -1.69 -8.05
N GLY A 11 -0.30 -1.38 -7.13
CA GLY A 11 1.14 -1.17 -7.39
C GLY A 11 1.80 -0.03 -6.60
N ILE A 12 1.07 0.94 -6.01
CA ILE A 12 1.69 2.07 -5.28
C ILE A 12 1.61 1.93 -3.78
N ALA A 13 0.50 1.43 -3.29
CA ALA A 13 0.37 0.97 -1.92
C ALA A 13 -0.31 -0.39 -1.97
N PRO A 14 0.04 -1.33 -1.14
CA PRO A 14 -0.85 -2.45 -0.88
C PRO A 14 -2.23 -1.83 -0.57
N THR A 15 -3.30 -2.44 -1.07
CA THR A 15 -4.65 -2.02 -0.75
C THR A 15 -4.75 -1.97 0.77
N THR A 16 -4.61 -0.77 1.34
CA THR A 16 -4.62 -0.61 2.78
C THR A 16 -6.07 -0.69 3.24
N SER A 17 -6.41 -1.75 3.94
CA SER A 17 -7.66 -1.85 4.66
C SER A 17 -7.48 -1.27 6.07
N SER A 18 -8.58 -0.88 6.72
CA SER A 18 -8.52 -0.62 8.15
C SER A 18 -8.44 -1.94 8.93
N ILE A 19 -7.94 -1.88 10.17
CA ILE A 19 -7.88 -3.06 11.03
C ILE A 19 -9.27 -3.67 11.26
N LEU A 20 -10.30 -2.84 11.45
CA LEU A 20 -11.67 -3.33 11.62
C LEU A 20 -12.22 -4.01 10.37
N SER A 21 -11.95 -3.46 9.19
CA SER A 21 -12.34 -4.08 7.92
C SER A 21 -11.67 -5.44 7.75
N PHE A 22 -10.38 -5.54 8.09
CA PHE A 22 -9.65 -6.80 8.06
C PHE A 22 -10.22 -7.82 9.04
N ILE A 23 -10.48 -7.43 10.30
CA ILE A 23 -11.01 -8.33 11.34
C ILE A 23 -12.38 -8.87 10.93
N ASN A 24 -13.26 -8.03 10.41
CA ASN A 24 -14.65 -8.38 10.09
C ASN A 24 -14.77 -9.22 8.81
N ASN A 25 -13.83 -9.16 7.91
CA ASN A 25 -13.85 -9.96 6.67
C ASN A 25 -13.19 -11.32 6.89
N LYS A 26 -13.99 -12.40 6.98
CA LYS A 26 -13.50 -13.76 7.21
C LYS A 26 -12.74 -14.38 6.04
N GLU A 27 -12.95 -13.87 4.83
CA GLU A 27 -12.33 -14.41 3.60
C GLU A 27 -10.90 -13.91 3.40
N ILE A 28 -10.58 -12.72 3.95
CA ILE A 28 -9.25 -12.12 3.83
C ILE A 28 -8.31 -12.75 4.86
N LYS A 29 -7.30 -13.49 4.38
CA LYS A 29 -6.28 -14.13 5.23
C LYS A 29 -5.12 -13.20 5.57
N ASP A 30 -4.73 -12.32 4.65
CA ASP A 30 -3.66 -11.33 4.85
C ASP A 30 -4.08 -9.96 4.30
N SER A 31 -3.54 -8.92 4.88
CA SER A 31 -3.78 -7.54 4.44
C SER A 31 -2.64 -6.64 4.86
N SER A 32 -2.57 -5.46 4.22
CA SER A 32 -1.71 -4.38 4.67
C SER A 32 -2.57 -3.24 5.21
N ILE A 33 -2.19 -2.72 6.36
CA ILE A 33 -2.82 -1.58 7.00
C ILE A 33 -1.84 -0.43 7.13
N ALA A 34 -2.30 0.80 6.95
CA ALA A 34 -1.53 2.00 7.26
C ALA A 34 -1.93 2.47 8.67
N ALA A 35 -0.96 2.58 9.56
CA ALA A 35 -1.22 2.99 10.93
C ALA A 35 -0.06 3.80 11.51
N THR A 36 -0.39 4.66 12.48
CA THR A 36 0.59 5.45 13.23
C THR A 36 0.87 4.81 14.57
N VAL A 37 2.13 4.72 14.94
CA VAL A 37 2.57 4.21 16.25
C VAL A 37 2.19 5.22 17.34
N LEU A 38 1.42 4.77 18.33
CA LEU A 38 1.07 5.58 19.51
C LEU A 38 1.96 5.26 20.72
N LYS A 39 2.33 3.99 20.90
CA LYS A 39 3.16 3.55 22.02
C LYS A 39 3.86 2.24 21.69
N VAL A 40 5.08 2.10 22.13
CA VAL A 40 5.87 0.85 22.02
C VAL A 40 6.21 0.36 23.42
N GLN A 41 5.88 -0.89 23.72
CA GLN A 41 6.26 -1.56 24.98
C GLN A 41 7.11 -2.77 24.63
N GLU A 42 8.42 -2.62 24.77
CA GLU A 42 9.35 -3.74 24.64
C GLU A 42 9.28 -4.64 25.87
N LYS A 43 9.29 -5.94 25.62
CA LYS A 43 9.28 -6.99 26.65
C LYS A 43 10.26 -8.08 26.25
N LYS A 44 10.66 -8.88 27.22
CA LYS A 44 11.51 -10.08 27.03
C LYS A 44 10.73 -11.35 27.32
N THR A 45 10.95 -12.37 26.51
CA THR A 45 10.47 -13.72 26.78
C THR A 45 11.33 -14.36 27.87
N GLN A 46 10.88 -15.49 28.44
CA GLN A 46 11.67 -16.28 29.40
C GLN A 46 13.03 -16.73 28.81
N LYS A 47 13.13 -16.87 27.49
CA LYS A 47 14.36 -17.21 26.78
C LYS A 47 15.24 -16.00 26.44
N GLY A 48 14.89 -14.79 26.91
CA GLY A 48 15.64 -13.57 26.69
C GLY A 48 15.39 -12.86 25.36
N ASN A 49 14.57 -13.40 24.45
CA ASN A 49 14.27 -12.76 23.17
C ASN A 49 13.36 -11.54 23.38
N SER A 50 13.68 -10.42 22.76
CA SER A 50 12.85 -9.21 22.81
C SER A 50 11.66 -9.32 21.87
N TYR A 51 10.50 -8.83 22.30
CA TYR A 51 9.31 -8.62 21.49
C TYR A 51 8.64 -7.31 21.90
N ALA A 52 7.72 -6.82 21.12
CA ALA A 52 7.00 -5.60 21.48
C ALA A 52 5.47 -5.78 21.44
N ILE A 53 4.80 -5.10 22.36
CA ILE A 53 3.37 -4.78 22.25
C ILE A 53 3.30 -3.35 21.77
N VAL A 54 2.76 -3.14 20.57
CA VAL A 54 2.71 -1.82 19.96
C VAL A 54 1.26 -1.39 19.80
N LYS A 55 0.97 -0.21 20.33
CA LYS A 55 -0.31 0.46 20.18
C LYS A 55 -0.29 1.32 18.94
N PHE A 56 -1.25 1.13 18.05
CA PHE A 56 -1.40 1.82 16.78
C PHE A 56 -2.73 2.55 16.70
N SER A 57 -2.79 3.53 15.79
CA SER A 57 -4.03 4.15 15.33
C SER A 57 -4.12 4.10 13.82
N ASP A 58 -5.27 3.69 13.29
CA ASP A 58 -5.63 3.82 11.87
C ASP A 58 -6.95 4.62 11.73
N LEU A 59 -7.52 4.65 10.53
CA LEU A 59 -8.79 5.35 10.26
C LEU A 59 -9.99 4.75 10.99
N SER A 60 -9.90 3.51 11.47
CA SER A 60 -10.98 2.82 12.16
C SER A 60 -10.90 2.90 13.69
N GLY A 61 -9.74 3.34 14.23
CA GLY A 61 -9.56 3.51 15.65
C GLY A 61 -8.18 3.11 16.16
N VAL A 62 -8.13 2.80 17.45
CA VAL A 62 -6.90 2.41 18.16
C VAL A 62 -6.91 0.91 18.41
N PHE A 63 -5.76 0.27 18.21
CA PHE A 63 -5.59 -1.18 18.41
C PHE A 63 -4.17 -1.52 18.84
N GLU A 64 -3.96 -2.74 19.30
CA GLU A 64 -2.65 -3.24 19.71
C GLU A 64 -2.28 -4.49 18.92
N LEU A 65 -1.02 -4.61 18.54
CA LEU A 65 -0.46 -5.79 17.91
C LEU A 65 0.77 -6.28 18.66
N PHE A 66 0.92 -7.59 18.71
CA PHE A 66 2.14 -8.25 19.14
C PHE A 66 3.12 -8.31 17.96
N ILE A 67 4.32 -7.82 18.16
CA ILE A 67 5.40 -7.90 17.20
C ILE A 67 6.45 -8.85 17.75
N PHE A 68 6.53 -10.04 17.17
CA PHE A 68 7.46 -11.08 17.60
C PHE A 68 8.92 -10.70 17.30
N SER A 69 9.83 -11.36 17.96
CA SER A 69 11.26 -11.04 18.03
C SER A 69 11.88 -10.76 16.66
N ASP A 70 11.69 -11.63 15.68
CA ASP A 70 12.33 -11.50 14.35
C ASP A 70 11.90 -10.21 13.63
N VAL A 71 10.59 -9.92 13.67
CA VAL A 71 10.02 -8.72 13.06
C VAL A 71 10.38 -7.48 13.89
N PHE A 72 10.39 -7.58 15.22
CA PHE A 72 10.72 -6.48 16.11
C PHE A 72 12.18 -6.04 15.95
N GLU A 73 13.13 -6.98 16.03
CA GLU A 73 14.56 -6.67 15.91
C GLU A 73 14.90 -6.06 14.55
N SER A 74 14.30 -6.59 13.47
CA SER A 74 14.52 -6.07 12.11
C SER A 74 13.93 -4.68 11.87
N ASN A 75 12.98 -4.24 12.70
CA ASN A 75 12.22 -3.00 12.49
C ASN A 75 12.30 -2.04 13.70
N ARG A 76 13.15 -2.31 14.68
CA ARG A 76 13.29 -1.51 15.92
C ARG A 76 13.48 -0.02 15.62
N SER A 77 14.28 0.31 14.61
CA SER A 77 14.61 1.70 14.24
C SER A 77 13.42 2.51 13.71
N ILE A 78 12.37 1.84 13.19
CA ILE A 78 11.18 2.51 12.65
C ILE A 78 9.97 2.40 13.58
N LEU A 79 10.05 1.60 14.65
CA LEU A 79 9.02 1.42 15.66
C LEU A 79 9.19 2.46 16.77
N PHE A 80 8.81 3.71 16.51
CA PHE A 80 8.80 4.79 17.50
C PHE A 80 7.52 5.61 17.42
N GLU A 81 7.15 6.26 18.52
CA GLU A 81 5.91 7.04 18.63
C GLU A 81 5.83 8.15 17.59
N GLY A 82 4.67 8.29 16.96
CA GLY A 82 4.41 9.26 15.89
C GLY A 82 4.81 8.78 14.48
N ASN A 83 5.56 7.67 14.33
CA ASN A 83 5.91 7.17 13.01
C ASN A 83 4.71 6.47 12.35
N SER A 84 4.50 6.75 11.07
CA SER A 84 3.46 6.11 10.25
C SER A 84 4.05 4.96 9.45
N LEU A 85 3.41 3.81 9.55
CA LEU A 85 3.90 2.54 9.02
C LEU A 85 2.85 1.88 8.12
N ILE A 86 3.33 1.06 7.19
CA ILE A 86 2.52 0.04 6.52
C ILE A 86 2.85 -1.30 7.16
N ILE A 87 1.84 -1.95 7.71
CA ILE A 87 1.95 -3.18 8.47
C ILE A 87 1.23 -4.28 7.70
N THR A 88 1.95 -5.31 7.26
CA THR A 88 1.33 -6.50 6.68
C THR A 88 1.01 -7.48 7.80
N ILE A 89 -0.26 -7.83 7.92
CA ILE A 89 -0.81 -8.70 8.95
C ILE A 89 -1.44 -9.95 8.34
N ILE A 90 -1.44 -11.04 9.10
CA ILE A 90 -2.01 -12.33 8.70
C ILE A 90 -2.92 -12.83 9.81
N LYS A 91 -4.09 -13.37 9.43
CA LYS A 91 -4.92 -14.16 10.34
C LYS A 91 -4.43 -15.59 10.44
N ASN A 92 -4.17 -16.06 11.65
CA ASN A 92 -4.07 -17.49 11.88
C ASN A 92 -5.49 -18.05 12.05
N ILE A 93 -5.91 -18.90 11.14
CA ILE A 93 -7.21 -19.56 11.18
C ILE A 93 -7.05 -20.74 12.15
N SER A 94 -7.36 -20.52 13.42
CA SER A 94 -7.62 -21.58 14.39
C SER A 94 -9.02 -21.38 14.98
N ASP A 95 -9.73 -22.45 15.23
CA ASP A 95 -11.19 -22.48 15.52
C ASP A 95 -11.64 -21.88 16.87
N ASP A 96 -10.79 -21.21 17.59
CA ASP A 96 -11.07 -20.63 18.91
C ASP A 96 -11.47 -19.15 18.86
N ASP A 97 -12.49 -18.77 19.62
CA ASP A 97 -13.21 -17.47 19.60
C ASP A 97 -12.43 -16.20 19.99
N ASN A 98 -11.11 -16.26 20.16
CA ASN A 98 -10.32 -15.13 20.63
C ASN A 98 -9.74 -14.32 19.45
N ARG A 99 -10.53 -13.38 18.92
CA ARG A 99 -10.32 -12.63 17.68
C ARG A 99 -8.98 -11.91 17.55
N PHE A 100 -8.38 -11.45 18.65
CA PHE A 100 -7.13 -10.67 18.63
C PHE A 100 -5.84 -11.49 18.76
N LYS A 101 -5.90 -12.67 19.37
CA LYS A 101 -4.72 -13.55 19.51
C LYS A 101 -4.24 -14.19 18.19
N LYS A 102 -4.98 -13.96 17.11
CA LYS A 102 -4.81 -14.66 15.83
C LYS A 102 -4.25 -13.78 14.71
N ILE A 103 -3.90 -12.53 15.02
CA ILE A 103 -3.32 -11.62 14.03
C ILE A 103 -1.81 -11.54 14.28
N ASN A 104 -1.04 -11.99 13.29
CA ASN A 104 0.41 -11.90 13.30
C ASN A 104 0.89 -10.80 12.36
N VAL A 105 1.90 -10.05 12.80
CA VAL A 105 2.61 -9.09 11.96
C VAL A 105 3.67 -9.84 11.15
N LYS A 106 3.57 -9.78 9.82
CA LYS A 106 4.51 -10.41 8.89
C LYS A 106 5.62 -9.46 8.45
N LYS A 107 5.26 -8.20 8.22
CA LYS A 107 6.18 -7.20 7.68
C LYS A 107 5.77 -5.80 8.12
N ILE A 108 6.77 -4.96 8.35
CA ILE A 108 6.59 -3.54 8.66
C ILE A 108 7.46 -2.73 7.71
N VAL A 109 6.95 -1.61 7.20
CA VAL A 109 7.69 -0.68 6.33
C VAL A 109 7.30 0.74 6.71
N SER A 110 8.27 1.66 6.71
CA SER A 110 7.97 3.07 6.91
C SER A 110 7.11 3.61 5.76
N LEU A 111 5.98 4.25 6.10
CA LEU A 111 5.13 4.91 5.11
C LEU A 111 5.89 5.97 4.32
N LYS A 112 6.79 6.71 5.01
CA LYS A 112 7.64 7.72 4.39
C LYS A 112 8.57 7.12 3.32
N GLU A 113 9.14 5.95 3.58
CA GLU A 113 9.99 5.26 2.59
C GLU A 113 9.19 4.82 1.37
N VAL A 114 7.98 4.28 1.59
CA VAL A 114 7.11 3.86 0.49
C VAL A 114 6.67 5.04 -0.38
N ILE A 115 6.29 6.17 0.25
CA ILE A 115 5.86 7.37 -0.47
C ILE A 115 7.03 8.00 -1.24
N ASN A 116 8.22 8.02 -0.66
CA ASN A 116 9.40 8.63 -1.28
C ASN A 116 10.11 7.71 -2.27
N LYS A 117 9.71 6.45 -2.39
CA LYS A 117 10.31 5.54 -3.36
C LYS A 117 10.06 6.05 -4.78
N PRO A 118 11.13 6.23 -5.60
CA PRO A 118 10.97 6.70 -6.96
C PRO A 118 10.13 5.72 -7.78
N ILE A 119 9.25 6.26 -8.59
CA ILE A 119 8.46 5.49 -9.54
C ILE A 119 9.40 5.04 -10.67
N LYS A 120 9.60 3.73 -10.82
CA LYS A 120 10.45 3.17 -11.88
C LYS A 120 9.72 3.08 -13.21
N GLU A 121 8.50 2.61 -13.18
CA GLU A 121 7.65 2.44 -14.36
C GLU A 121 6.22 2.83 -14.01
N ILE A 122 5.55 3.53 -14.93
CA ILE A 122 4.12 3.80 -14.86
C ILE A 122 3.45 3.40 -16.17
N THR A 123 2.31 2.75 -16.06
CA THR A 123 1.46 2.42 -17.20
C THR A 123 0.10 3.09 -17.03
N PHE A 124 -0.26 3.93 -17.98
CA PHE A 124 -1.59 4.54 -18.09
C PHE A 124 -2.45 3.69 -19.01
N ASN A 125 -3.64 3.30 -18.56
CA ASN A 125 -4.62 2.64 -19.40
C ASN A 125 -5.79 3.60 -19.62
N THR A 126 -6.20 3.81 -20.86
CA THR A 126 -7.34 4.65 -21.20
C THR A 126 -8.11 4.09 -22.39
N ARG A 127 -9.39 4.44 -22.47
CA ARG A 127 -10.27 4.18 -23.62
C ARG A 127 -10.54 5.42 -24.46
N GLU A 128 -10.16 6.60 -23.95
CA GLU A 128 -10.43 7.88 -24.59
C GLU A 128 -9.17 8.55 -25.13
N ILE A 129 -9.25 9.05 -26.36
CA ILE A 129 -8.14 9.76 -27.00
C ILE A 129 -7.82 11.07 -26.27
N LYS A 130 -8.84 11.78 -25.77
CA LYS A 130 -8.64 13.03 -24.98
C LYS A 130 -7.78 12.81 -23.72
N SER A 131 -7.89 11.66 -23.11
CA SER A 131 -7.09 11.31 -21.95
C SER A 131 -5.60 11.19 -22.26
N ILE A 132 -5.23 10.91 -23.52
CA ILE A 132 -3.82 10.85 -23.95
C ILE A 132 -3.20 12.25 -23.89
N GLU A 133 -3.95 13.29 -24.21
CA GLU A 133 -3.47 14.68 -24.10
C GLU A 133 -3.17 15.06 -22.65
N ASN A 134 -4.03 14.70 -21.71
CA ASN A 134 -3.83 14.91 -20.27
C ASN A 134 -2.58 14.15 -19.78
N ILE A 135 -2.40 12.90 -20.19
CA ILE A 135 -1.20 12.11 -19.89
C ILE A 135 0.04 12.75 -20.48
N SER A 136 -0.03 13.23 -21.74
CA SER A 136 1.09 13.93 -22.39
C SER A 136 1.49 15.19 -21.64
N ASN A 137 0.52 15.98 -21.16
CA ASN A 137 0.77 17.18 -20.38
C ASN A 137 1.50 16.87 -19.06
N LEU A 138 1.12 15.79 -18.38
CA LEU A 138 1.77 15.32 -17.15
C LEU A 138 3.19 14.79 -17.38
N THR A 139 3.48 14.27 -18.57
CA THR A 139 4.73 13.59 -18.87
C THR A 139 5.69 14.43 -19.74
N LYS A 140 5.58 15.77 -19.70
CA LYS A 140 6.40 16.67 -20.51
C LYS A 140 7.87 16.68 -20.08
N GLU A 141 8.13 16.67 -18.77
CA GLU A 141 9.49 16.84 -18.23
C GLU A 141 10.29 15.54 -18.28
N ASN A 142 11.55 15.62 -18.63
CA ASN A 142 12.47 14.49 -18.55
C ASN A 142 12.74 14.11 -17.08
N GLY A 143 12.92 12.83 -16.82
CA GLY A 143 13.12 12.30 -15.46
C GLY A 143 13.59 10.86 -15.44
N SER A 144 13.20 10.11 -14.40
CA SER A 144 13.70 8.75 -14.15
C SER A 144 12.66 7.63 -14.36
N THR A 145 11.39 7.98 -14.61
CA THR A 145 10.28 7.02 -14.73
C THR A 145 10.05 6.58 -16.17
N GLU A 146 10.00 5.28 -16.42
CA GLU A 146 9.54 4.73 -17.71
C GLU A 146 8.02 4.88 -17.79
N VAL A 147 7.53 5.38 -18.94
CA VAL A 147 6.10 5.63 -19.16
C VAL A 147 5.60 4.77 -20.31
N LYS A 148 4.53 4.04 -20.04
CA LYS A 148 3.74 3.29 -21.03
C LYS A 148 2.31 3.82 -21.04
N ILE A 149 1.72 3.89 -22.22
CA ILE A 149 0.31 4.25 -22.42
C ILE A 149 -0.34 3.12 -23.18
N ILE A 150 -1.39 2.56 -22.61
CA ILE A 150 -2.20 1.53 -23.25
C ILE A 150 -3.56 2.15 -23.56
N PHE A 151 -3.80 2.31 -24.84
CA PHE A 151 -5.13 2.66 -25.36
C PHE A 151 -5.87 1.40 -25.75
N LYS A 152 -7.05 1.21 -25.24
CA LYS A 152 -7.90 0.05 -25.55
C LYS A 152 -9.31 0.52 -25.85
N ASN A 153 -9.77 0.28 -27.08
CA ASN A 153 -11.18 0.33 -27.45
C ASN A 153 -11.68 -1.10 -27.76
N ASP A 154 -12.93 -1.24 -28.19
CA ASP A 154 -13.56 -2.54 -28.42
C ASP A 154 -12.88 -3.35 -29.53
N GLU A 155 -12.21 -2.68 -30.47
CA GLU A 155 -11.58 -3.32 -31.64
C GLU A 155 -10.07 -3.47 -31.51
N LYS A 156 -9.38 -2.55 -30.83
CA LYS A 156 -7.91 -2.46 -30.84
C LYS A 156 -7.34 -2.16 -29.48
N LYS A 157 -6.16 -2.76 -29.23
CA LYS A 157 -5.28 -2.42 -28.11
C LYS A 157 -3.97 -1.92 -28.66
N ILE A 158 -3.63 -0.66 -28.38
CA ILE A 158 -2.38 -0.03 -28.81
C ILE A 158 -1.57 0.28 -27.55
N THR A 159 -0.28 -0.09 -27.59
CA THR A 159 0.63 0.20 -26.47
C THR A 159 1.75 1.11 -26.98
N TYR A 160 1.87 2.26 -26.34
CA TYR A 160 2.97 3.20 -26.57
C TYR A 160 3.92 3.17 -25.39
N LYS A 161 5.22 3.04 -25.66
CA LYS A 161 6.28 3.28 -24.68
C LYS A 161 6.98 4.58 -25.06
N LEU A 162 7.03 5.55 -24.16
CA LEU A 162 7.76 6.80 -24.41
C LEU A 162 9.25 6.49 -24.50
N LYS A 163 9.91 7.10 -25.50
CA LYS A 163 11.33 6.88 -25.76
C LYS A 163 12.21 7.33 -24.59
N ASN A 164 11.89 8.47 -24.02
CA ASN A 164 12.64 9.05 -22.90
C ASN A 164 11.90 8.82 -21.60
N LYS A 165 12.64 8.61 -20.50
CA LYS A 165 12.11 8.59 -19.16
C LYS A 165 11.55 9.94 -18.77
N ARG A 166 10.52 9.96 -17.94
CA ARG A 166 9.77 11.16 -17.56
C ARG A 166 9.83 11.40 -16.05
N LYS A 167 9.70 12.65 -15.66
CA LYS A 167 9.47 13.04 -14.27
C LYS A 167 7.99 12.85 -13.99
N ILE A 168 7.70 12.05 -12.99
CA ILE A 168 6.32 11.79 -12.54
C ILE A 168 6.23 12.15 -11.07
N ASP A 169 5.39 13.12 -10.78
CA ASP A 169 5.05 13.51 -9.42
C ASP A 169 3.76 12.83 -8.98
N ARG A 170 3.75 12.32 -7.75
CA ARG A 170 2.58 11.63 -7.19
C ARG A 170 1.37 12.54 -7.04
N LYS A 171 1.57 13.82 -6.71
CA LYS A 171 0.46 14.79 -6.60
C LYS A 171 -0.18 15.03 -7.95
N SER A 172 0.62 15.15 -8.99
CA SER A 172 0.13 15.33 -10.35
C SER A 172 -0.62 14.10 -10.88
N LEU A 173 -0.27 12.89 -10.41
CA LEU A 173 -1.05 11.69 -10.72
C LEU A 173 -2.46 11.72 -10.12
N GLU A 174 -2.65 12.42 -9.00
CA GLU A 174 -3.98 12.54 -8.39
C GLU A 174 -4.92 13.39 -9.23
N SER A 175 -4.42 14.38 -9.95
CA SER A 175 -5.23 15.21 -10.86
C SER A 175 -5.71 14.46 -12.12
N LEU A 176 -5.07 13.33 -12.44
CA LEU A 176 -5.48 12.45 -13.54
C LEU A 176 -6.49 11.37 -13.14
N LYS A 177 -6.90 11.32 -11.87
CA LYS A 177 -7.92 10.38 -11.42
C LYS A 177 -9.27 10.72 -12.04
N THR A 178 -9.56 10.08 -13.14
CA THR A 178 -10.89 10.07 -13.77
C THR A 178 -11.30 8.62 -13.94
N ASP A 179 -12.59 8.35 -14.09
CA ASP A 179 -13.10 7.01 -14.38
C ASP A 179 -12.53 6.44 -15.70
N GLU A 180 -11.91 7.30 -16.50
CA GLU A 180 -11.39 7.02 -17.85
C GLU A 180 -9.92 6.63 -17.88
N ILE A 181 -9.14 6.94 -16.83
CA ILE A 181 -7.70 6.65 -16.77
C ILE A 181 -7.40 5.79 -15.57
N SER A 182 -6.92 4.57 -15.80
CA SER A 182 -6.34 3.74 -14.75
C SER A 182 -4.83 3.71 -14.84
N THR A 183 -4.17 3.70 -13.69
CA THR A 183 -2.70 3.73 -13.59
C THR A 183 -2.18 2.48 -12.89
N LEU A 184 -1.12 1.89 -13.45
CA LEU A 184 -0.36 0.82 -12.82
C LEU A 184 1.07 1.32 -12.59
N ILE A 185 1.55 1.30 -11.36
CA ILE A 185 2.88 1.77 -10.96
C ILE A 185 3.71 0.57 -10.48
N LYS A 186 4.98 0.55 -10.87
CA LYS A 186 5.99 -0.43 -10.45
C LYS A 186 7.23 0.25 -9.87
#